data_56b8511a9c3b7a03a50bcec3a7b8a96f
#
_entry.id   56b8511a9c3b7a03a50bcec3a7b8a96f
#
_cell.length_a   1.000
_cell.length_b   1.000
_cell.length_c   1.000
_cell.angle_alpha   90.00
_cell.angle_beta   90.00
_cell.angle_gamma   90.00
#
_symmetry.space_group_name_H-M   'P 1'
#
loop_
_entity.id
_entity.type
_entity.pdbx_description
1 polymer ?
#
loop_
_entity_poly.entity_id
_entity_poly.type
_entity_poly.pdbx_seq_one_letter_code
_entity_poly.pdbx_strand_id
1 'polypeptide(L)'
;MTLNEYINSIKDKRICVIGIGVSNKPLIQRLLKAGCDVTACDKRSAEQLGEDHSQLLSLGAKFSLGDSYLENLNCDIIFRTPGLMPFDEHLTKAVANGSVVTSEMEVFFKLCPCRIIAVTGSDGKTTTTTIISELLKAQGCTVHLGGNIGHPLLCEVDSMKKDDFAVLELSSFQLHSMVCKPNVAVITNISPNHLDKHKDYQDYIDAKSSIFTCQDSLDRLILNSENEYSPYYASMAKSSISYFSRAKMPENGVYCEDGIVYRVHNGARAQLMCADDIKLPGTHNLENYMAAFAATDGLVSDETCIRVAKEFSGVEHRLEQVRIKDGVTYINDSIGTSPSRTAAGLHALKTKPILIAGGYDKHIPFDSLGDEICLHTKALFLTGATSEKIEQAVKASKYYSEDFKMVTIDDFKQAVLAAAGYAQEGDIVLLSPACAAFDKFKNFMERGKYFKQIIMEL
;
A
#
# COMPACT_ATOMS: atom_id res chain seq x y z
N MET A 1 -26.71 5.71 -8.10
CA MET A 1 -26.82 6.69 -6.96
C MET A 1 -25.51 7.45 -6.90
N THR A 2 -25.58 8.78 -6.92
CA THR A 2 -24.42 9.67 -6.77
C THR A 2 -24.01 9.80 -5.30
N LEU A 3 -22.81 10.33 -5.04
CA LEU A 3 -22.39 10.64 -3.66
C LEU A 3 -23.31 11.67 -3.01
N ASN A 4 -23.79 12.65 -3.76
CA ASN A 4 -24.74 13.64 -3.25
C ASN A 4 -26.06 13.00 -2.86
N GLU A 5 -26.62 12.09 -3.66
CA GLU A 5 -27.84 11.34 -3.32
C GLU A 5 -27.62 10.45 -2.08
N TYR A 6 -26.46 9.80 -1.96
CA TYR A 6 -26.12 9.02 -0.78
C TYR A 6 -26.06 9.91 0.47
N ILE A 7 -25.34 11.03 0.41
CA ILE A 7 -25.24 11.98 1.53
C ILE A 7 -26.61 12.50 1.92
N ASN A 8 -27.47 12.85 0.96
CA ASN A 8 -28.83 13.29 1.24
C ASN A 8 -29.68 12.19 1.93
N SER A 9 -29.46 10.92 1.62
CA SER A 9 -30.16 9.80 2.25
C SER A 9 -29.79 9.58 3.73
N ILE A 10 -28.66 10.11 4.16
CA ILE A 10 -28.13 9.98 5.54
C ILE A 10 -28.09 11.34 6.28
N LYS A 11 -28.61 12.42 5.67
CA LYS A 11 -28.43 13.77 6.18
C LYS A 11 -29.02 13.99 7.58
N ASP A 12 -30.18 13.36 7.85
CA ASP A 12 -30.87 13.48 9.14
C ASP A 12 -30.36 12.50 10.21
N LYS A 13 -29.24 11.77 9.90
CA LYS A 13 -28.61 10.83 10.79
C LYS A 13 -27.45 11.48 11.56
N ARG A 14 -27.23 11.04 12.79
CA ARG A 14 -26.03 11.38 13.56
C ARG A 14 -24.89 10.53 13.04
N ILE A 15 -23.84 11.16 12.53
CA ILE A 15 -22.74 10.50 11.87
C ILE A 15 -21.46 10.63 12.70
N CYS A 16 -20.83 9.52 13.06
CA CYS A 16 -19.49 9.50 13.60
C CYS A 16 -18.49 9.08 12.51
N VAL A 17 -17.38 9.83 12.38
CA VAL A 17 -16.29 9.46 11.49
C VAL A 17 -15.03 9.26 12.34
N ILE A 18 -14.53 8.03 12.39
CA ILE A 18 -13.40 7.64 13.23
C ILE A 18 -12.09 7.73 12.45
N GLY A 19 -11.16 8.54 12.94
CA GLY A 19 -9.85 8.84 12.33
C GLY A 19 -9.91 10.01 11.37
N ILE A 20 -9.30 11.13 11.74
CA ILE A 20 -9.16 12.34 10.89
C ILE A 20 -7.86 12.20 10.08
N GLY A 21 -7.81 11.17 9.22
CA GLY A 21 -6.69 10.88 8.34
C GLY A 21 -6.97 11.25 6.88
N VAL A 22 -6.02 10.87 6.01
CA VAL A 22 -6.05 11.18 4.57
C VAL A 22 -7.36 10.74 3.92
N SER A 23 -7.89 9.55 4.26
CA SER A 23 -9.13 9.03 3.66
C SER A 23 -10.39 9.72 4.18
N ASN A 24 -10.49 9.91 5.49
CA ASN A 24 -11.73 10.36 6.11
C ASN A 24 -11.88 11.88 6.18
N LYS A 25 -10.78 12.66 6.18
CA LYS A 25 -10.85 14.12 6.22
C LYS A 25 -11.68 14.71 5.07
N PRO A 26 -11.46 14.32 3.78
CA PRO A 26 -12.29 14.80 2.67
C PRO A 26 -13.77 14.42 2.82
N LEU A 27 -14.04 13.20 3.32
CA LEU A 27 -15.42 12.76 3.58
C LEU A 27 -16.09 13.61 4.65
N ILE A 28 -15.42 13.87 5.80
CA ILE A 28 -15.94 14.75 6.87
C ILE A 28 -16.28 16.12 6.31
N GLN A 29 -15.37 16.72 5.55
CA GLN A 29 -15.59 18.03 4.92
C GLN A 29 -16.81 18.01 3.97
N ARG A 30 -16.97 16.93 3.20
CA ARG A 30 -18.10 16.80 2.25
C ARG A 30 -19.42 16.66 2.98
N LEU A 31 -19.48 15.83 4.04
CA LEU A 31 -20.66 15.66 4.89
C LEU A 31 -21.07 16.97 5.57
N LEU A 32 -20.12 17.69 6.19
CA LEU A 32 -20.37 18.97 6.85
C LEU A 32 -20.89 20.03 5.88
N LYS A 33 -20.29 20.16 4.70
CA LYS A 33 -20.74 21.08 3.64
C LYS A 33 -22.17 20.77 3.15
N ALA A 34 -22.61 19.52 3.24
CA ALA A 34 -23.97 19.11 2.93
C ALA A 34 -24.96 19.34 4.09
N GLY A 35 -24.47 19.78 5.26
CA GLY A 35 -25.26 20.07 6.45
C GLY A 35 -25.61 18.83 7.29
N CYS A 36 -24.77 17.77 7.22
CA CYS A 36 -24.91 16.60 8.10
C CYS A 36 -24.44 16.89 9.52
N ASP A 37 -25.01 16.22 10.51
CA ASP A 37 -24.55 16.23 11.91
C ASP A 37 -23.37 15.24 12.06
N VAL A 38 -22.13 15.76 12.08
CA VAL A 38 -20.91 14.95 12.08
C VAL A 38 -20.11 15.17 13.35
N THR A 39 -19.80 14.04 14.02
CA THR A 39 -18.79 13.97 15.08
C THR A 39 -17.53 13.32 14.53
N ALA A 40 -16.44 14.07 14.49
CA ALA A 40 -15.13 13.57 14.10
C ALA A 40 -14.37 13.03 15.33
N CYS A 41 -14.02 11.75 15.30
CA CYS A 41 -13.39 11.05 16.42
C CYS A 41 -11.93 10.76 16.09
N ASP A 42 -10.97 11.14 16.95
CA ASP A 42 -9.54 10.83 16.73
C ASP A 42 -8.80 10.68 18.06
N LYS A 43 -7.84 9.77 18.10
CA LYS A 43 -6.98 9.57 19.28
C LYS A 43 -6.08 10.78 19.58
N ARG A 44 -5.77 11.60 18.58
CA ARG A 44 -4.99 12.84 18.73
C ARG A 44 -5.80 13.92 19.41
N SER A 45 -5.11 14.79 20.17
CA SER A 45 -5.71 16.01 20.74
C SER A 45 -5.97 17.08 19.66
N ALA A 46 -6.70 18.13 20.01
CA ALA A 46 -6.95 19.27 19.13
C ALA A 46 -5.64 19.96 18.69
N GLU A 47 -4.67 20.08 19.60
CA GLU A 47 -3.35 20.66 19.33
C GLU A 47 -2.56 19.78 18.35
N GLN A 48 -2.61 18.46 18.50
CA GLN A 48 -1.94 17.50 17.59
C GLN A 48 -2.58 17.47 16.20
N LEU A 49 -3.87 17.74 16.09
CA LEU A 49 -4.59 17.87 14.83
C LEU A 49 -4.32 19.22 14.14
N GLY A 50 -4.02 20.28 14.91
CA GLY A 50 -3.62 21.60 14.41
C GLY A 50 -4.60 22.19 13.40
N GLU A 51 -4.13 22.44 12.18
CA GLU A 51 -4.95 23.04 11.11
C GLU A 51 -6.15 22.18 10.73
N ASP A 52 -6.04 20.85 10.78
CA ASP A 52 -7.16 19.94 10.46
C ASP A 52 -8.32 20.15 11.43
N HIS A 53 -8.03 20.29 12.73
CA HIS A 53 -9.05 20.61 13.74
C HIS A 53 -9.72 21.95 13.45
N SER A 54 -8.93 23.02 13.23
CA SER A 54 -9.45 24.38 12.99
C SER A 54 -10.33 24.44 11.73
N GLN A 55 -9.93 23.77 10.65
CA GLN A 55 -10.69 23.69 9.40
C GLN A 55 -12.03 22.97 9.60
N LEU A 56 -12.03 21.81 10.26
CA LEU A 56 -13.26 21.05 10.47
C LEU A 56 -14.19 21.74 11.47
N LEU A 57 -13.65 22.39 12.50
CA LEU A 57 -14.41 23.19 13.46
C LEU A 57 -15.14 24.34 12.75
N SER A 58 -14.47 25.06 11.85
CA SER A 58 -15.07 26.15 11.07
C SER A 58 -16.23 25.68 10.16
N LEU A 59 -16.24 24.40 9.77
CA LEU A 59 -17.32 23.77 9.01
C LEU A 59 -18.45 23.23 9.90
N GLY A 60 -18.33 23.34 11.25
CA GLY A 60 -19.35 22.90 12.19
C GLY A 60 -19.19 21.48 12.72
N ALA A 61 -18.01 20.86 12.58
CA ALA A 61 -17.76 19.53 13.15
C ALA A 61 -17.86 19.54 14.68
N LYS A 62 -18.47 18.51 15.24
CA LYS A 62 -18.33 18.11 16.63
C LYS A 62 -17.10 17.21 16.75
N PHE A 63 -16.48 17.14 17.92
CA PHE A 63 -15.27 16.34 18.13
C PHE A 63 -15.38 15.43 19.35
N SER A 64 -14.79 14.25 19.22
CA SER A 64 -14.44 13.33 20.32
C SER A 64 -12.96 13.00 20.17
N LEU A 65 -12.09 13.56 21.03
CA LEU A 65 -10.63 13.53 20.84
C LEU A 65 -9.90 12.96 22.07
N GLY A 66 -8.64 12.52 21.86
CA GLY A 66 -7.78 11.98 22.90
C GLY A 66 -8.11 10.53 23.22
N ASP A 67 -7.64 10.02 24.38
CA ASP A 67 -7.73 8.61 24.73
C ASP A 67 -9.16 8.08 24.85
N SER A 68 -10.13 8.93 25.19
CA SER A 68 -11.56 8.57 25.33
C SER A 68 -12.39 8.78 24.05
N TYR A 69 -11.76 8.95 22.88
CA TYR A 69 -12.43 9.30 21.62
C TYR A 69 -13.49 8.30 21.14
N LEU A 70 -13.50 7.09 21.65
CA LEU A 70 -14.49 6.05 21.32
C LEU A 70 -15.57 5.83 22.39
N GLU A 71 -15.46 6.43 23.58
CA GLU A 71 -16.36 6.14 24.70
C GLU A 71 -17.83 6.50 24.42
N ASN A 72 -18.09 7.50 23.58
CA ASN A 72 -19.43 8.03 23.32
C ASN A 72 -19.85 7.92 21.84
N LEU A 73 -19.74 6.73 21.26
CA LEU A 73 -20.20 6.46 19.88
C LEU A 73 -21.73 6.39 19.81
N ASN A 74 -22.42 7.47 20.22
CA ASN A 74 -23.89 7.57 20.16
C ASN A 74 -24.34 8.16 18.83
N CYS A 75 -24.25 7.39 17.76
CA CYS A 75 -24.54 7.80 16.40
C CYS A 75 -25.27 6.69 15.63
N ASP A 76 -25.97 7.10 14.57
CA ASP A 76 -26.74 6.18 13.74
C ASP A 76 -25.85 5.50 12.69
N ILE A 77 -24.80 6.23 12.23
CA ILE A 77 -23.83 5.73 11.24
C ILE A 77 -22.41 6.02 11.72
N ILE A 78 -21.56 5.01 11.63
CA ILE A 78 -20.14 5.09 11.99
C ILE A 78 -19.29 4.78 10.76
N PHE A 79 -18.53 5.76 10.29
CA PHE A 79 -17.47 5.52 9.30
C PHE A 79 -16.20 5.12 10.04
N ARG A 80 -15.82 3.85 9.92
CA ARG A 80 -14.67 3.27 10.59
C ARG A 80 -13.37 3.53 9.81
N THR A 81 -12.29 3.88 10.50
CA THR A 81 -10.94 3.81 9.92
C THR A 81 -10.45 2.36 9.87
N PRO A 82 -9.66 1.95 8.86
CA PRO A 82 -9.10 0.59 8.79
C PRO A 82 -8.29 0.19 10.03
N GLY A 83 -7.62 1.15 10.69
CA GLY A 83 -6.80 0.88 11.88
C GLY A 83 -7.58 0.48 13.14
N LEU A 84 -8.92 0.69 13.16
CA LEU A 84 -9.79 0.24 14.24
C LEU A 84 -10.47 -1.06 13.83
N MET A 85 -10.21 -2.16 14.52
CA MET A 85 -10.74 -3.47 14.14
C MET A 85 -12.27 -3.56 14.42
N PRO A 86 -13.03 -4.30 13.60
CA PRO A 86 -14.51 -4.36 13.76
C PRO A 86 -14.96 -5.05 15.05
N PHE A 87 -14.09 -5.81 15.70
CA PHE A 87 -14.36 -6.45 17.01
C PHE A 87 -13.95 -5.59 18.21
N ASP A 88 -13.58 -4.32 17.98
CA ASP A 88 -13.38 -3.35 19.08
C ASP A 88 -14.64 -3.24 19.94
N GLU A 89 -14.47 -3.20 21.25
CA GLU A 89 -15.58 -3.23 22.22
C GLU A 89 -16.53 -2.04 22.05
N HIS A 90 -16.02 -0.84 21.73
CA HIS A 90 -16.84 0.35 21.54
C HIS A 90 -17.68 0.25 20.26
N LEU A 91 -17.08 -0.28 19.17
CA LEU A 91 -17.82 -0.55 17.94
C LEU A 91 -18.88 -1.63 18.13
N THR A 92 -18.52 -2.74 18.81
CA THR A 92 -19.46 -3.83 19.10
C THR A 92 -20.65 -3.33 19.91
N LYS A 93 -20.40 -2.50 20.94
CA LYS A 93 -21.44 -1.87 21.74
C LYS A 93 -22.30 -0.92 20.93
N ALA A 94 -21.71 -0.10 20.06
CA ALA A 94 -22.45 0.82 19.17
C ALA A 94 -23.36 0.05 18.22
N VAL A 95 -22.89 -1.04 17.61
CA VAL A 95 -23.70 -1.92 16.74
C VAL A 95 -24.86 -2.55 17.53
N ALA A 96 -24.61 -3.04 18.75
CA ALA A 96 -25.66 -3.58 19.62
C ALA A 96 -26.73 -2.53 19.96
N ASN A 97 -26.36 -1.24 19.97
CA ASN A 97 -27.29 -0.11 20.18
C ASN A 97 -27.97 0.39 18.90
N GLY A 98 -27.76 -0.30 17.76
CA GLY A 98 -28.43 0.01 16.48
C GLY A 98 -27.63 0.88 15.50
N SER A 99 -26.35 1.20 15.80
CA SER A 99 -25.49 1.92 14.85
C SER A 99 -25.12 1.04 13.65
N VAL A 100 -25.09 1.63 12.46
CA VAL A 100 -24.58 0.99 11.23
C VAL A 100 -23.12 1.37 11.07
N VAL A 101 -22.22 0.38 11.06
CA VAL A 101 -20.80 0.58 10.80
C VAL A 101 -20.51 0.39 9.32
N THR A 102 -19.80 1.33 8.71
CA THR A 102 -19.35 1.31 7.33
C THR A 102 -17.95 1.91 7.22
N SER A 103 -17.43 2.04 6.01
CA SER A 103 -16.15 2.74 5.73
C SER A 103 -16.27 3.59 4.46
N GLU A 104 -15.34 4.51 4.29
CA GLU A 104 -15.21 5.31 3.06
C GLU A 104 -15.11 4.39 1.83
N MET A 105 -14.29 3.35 1.90
CA MET A 105 -14.09 2.40 0.80
C MET A 105 -15.34 1.54 0.53
N GLU A 106 -16.09 1.14 1.57
CA GLU A 106 -17.33 0.39 1.38
C GLU A 106 -18.40 1.21 0.69
N VAL A 107 -18.52 2.50 1.04
CA VAL A 107 -19.42 3.42 0.34
C VAL A 107 -18.94 3.66 -1.09
N PHE A 108 -17.60 3.75 -1.33
CA PHE A 108 -17.06 3.83 -2.67
C PHE A 108 -17.52 2.64 -3.54
N PHE A 109 -17.41 1.41 -3.07
CA PHE A 109 -17.88 0.22 -3.81
C PHE A 109 -19.37 0.27 -4.14
N LYS A 110 -20.21 0.85 -3.28
CA LYS A 110 -21.65 1.02 -3.51
C LYS A 110 -21.98 2.05 -4.60
N LEU A 111 -21.13 3.06 -4.76
CA LEU A 111 -21.40 4.20 -5.63
C LEU A 111 -20.61 4.16 -6.94
N CYS A 112 -19.50 3.45 -6.99
CA CYS A 112 -18.59 3.43 -8.13
C CYS A 112 -19.30 2.91 -9.40
N PRO A 113 -19.36 3.71 -10.49
CA PRO A 113 -20.03 3.31 -11.72
C PRO A 113 -19.14 2.47 -12.64
N CYS A 114 -17.82 2.50 -12.43
CA CYS A 114 -16.85 1.88 -13.33
C CYS A 114 -16.49 0.45 -12.91
N ARG A 115 -15.75 -0.24 -13.79
CA ARG A 115 -15.22 -1.57 -13.48
C ARG A 115 -14.17 -1.48 -12.39
N ILE A 116 -14.26 -2.36 -11.39
CA ILE A 116 -13.32 -2.39 -10.27
C ILE A 116 -12.40 -3.60 -10.39
N ILE A 117 -11.10 -3.37 -10.35
CA ILE A 117 -10.07 -4.39 -10.17
C ILE A 117 -9.46 -4.16 -8.79
N ALA A 118 -9.60 -5.12 -7.89
CA ALA A 118 -9.13 -5.01 -6.51
C ALA A 118 -8.02 -6.03 -6.22
N VAL A 119 -6.96 -5.59 -5.56
CA VAL A 119 -5.78 -6.39 -5.25
C VAL A 119 -5.55 -6.45 -3.75
N THR A 120 -5.41 -7.66 -3.21
CA THR A 120 -4.97 -7.91 -1.84
C THR A 120 -3.87 -8.97 -1.79
N GLY A 121 -3.37 -9.28 -0.61
CA GLY A 121 -2.32 -10.26 -0.34
C GLY A 121 -1.44 -9.83 0.82
N SER A 122 -0.47 -10.63 1.19
CA SER A 122 0.54 -10.26 2.18
C SER A 122 1.59 -9.34 1.55
N ASP A 123 2.19 -9.75 0.44
CA ASP A 123 3.20 -9.03 -0.31
C ASP A 123 2.79 -8.78 -1.76
N GLY A 124 3.50 -7.91 -2.47
CA GLY A 124 3.28 -7.63 -3.90
C GLY A 124 2.06 -6.76 -4.25
N LYS A 125 1.15 -6.47 -3.31
CA LYS A 125 -0.07 -5.68 -3.55
C LYS A 125 0.18 -4.39 -4.33
N THR A 126 1.02 -3.52 -3.79
CA THR A 126 1.28 -2.19 -4.38
C THR A 126 1.86 -2.31 -5.78
N THR A 127 2.82 -3.20 -5.97
CA THR A 127 3.46 -3.42 -7.27
C THR A 127 2.44 -3.95 -8.28
N THR A 128 1.68 -4.99 -7.93
CA THR A 128 0.65 -5.56 -8.80
C THR A 128 -0.44 -4.54 -9.15
N THR A 129 -0.95 -3.79 -8.15
CA THR A 129 -1.96 -2.73 -8.36
C THR A 129 -1.44 -1.65 -9.31
N THR A 130 -0.18 -1.24 -9.13
CA THR A 130 0.42 -0.22 -10.00
C THR A 130 0.64 -0.75 -11.42
N ILE A 131 1.15 -1.99 -11.58
CA ILE A 131 1.30 -2.61 -12.91
C ILE A 131 -0.05 -2.68 -13.63
N ILE A 132 -1.12 -3.13 -12.97
CA ILE A 132 -2.49 -3.16 -13.54
C ILE A 132 -2.91 -1.76 -14.00
N SER A 133 -2.68 -0.75 -13.15
CA SER A 133 -3.00 0.65 -13.50
C SER A 133 -2.23 1.12 -14.74
N GLU A 134 -0.93 0.86 -14.81
CA GLU A 134 -0.08 1.26 -15.92
C GLU A 134 -0.44 0.50 -17.23
N LEU A 135 -0.78 -0.79 -17.14
CA LEU A 135 -1.25 -1.57 -18.28
C LEU A 135 -2.53 -0.98 -18.88
N LEU A 136 -3.52 -0.68 -18.04
CA LEU A 136 -4.80 -0.08 -18.49
C LEU A 136 -4.61 1.32 -19.06
N LYS A 137 -3.80 2.18 -18.41
CA LYS A 137 -3.45 3.50 -18.93
C LYS A 137 -2.73 3.42 -20.28
N ALA A 138 -1.76 2.52 -20.40
CA ALA A 138 -1.02 2.28 -21.63
C ALA A 138 -1.90 1.74 -22.78
N GLN A 139 -3.01 1.06 -22.43
CA GLN A 139 -4.06 0.65 -23.37
C GLN A 139 -5.00 1.80 -23.76
N GLY A 140 -4.90 2.99 -23.12
CA GLY A 140 -5.73 4.16 -23.40
C GLY A 140 -6.97 4.28 -22.50
N CYS A 141 -7.06 3.49 -21.42
CA CYS A 141 -8.17 3.57 -20.47
C CYS A 141 -7.97 4.71 -19.46
N THR A 142 -9.07 5.30 -19.00
CA THR A 142 -9.08 6.18 -17.83
C THR A 142 -9.05 5.32 -16.56
N VAL A 143 -8.07 5.56 -15.69
CA VAL A 143 -7.83 4.74 -14.49
C VAL A 143 -7.81 5.59 -13.23
N HIS A 144 -8.62 5.22 -12.26
CA HIS A 144 -8.67 5.79 -10.91
C HIS A 144 -7.96 4.83 -9.94
N LEU A 145 -6.78 5.22 -9.48
CA LEU A 145 -5.93 4.41 -8.59
C LEU A 145 -6.15 4.82 -7.14
N GLY A 146 -6.51 3.87 -6.26
CA GLY A 146 -6.79 4.19 -4.86
C GLY A 146 -6.79 2.99 -3.91
N GLY A 147 -7.44 3.17 -2.77
CA GLY A 147 -7.50 2.20 -1.68
C GLY A 147 -6.45 2.45 -0.61
N ASN A 148 -5.62 1.46 -0.30
CA ASN A 148 -4.52 1.58 0.67
C ASN A 148 -3.33 2.39 0.12
N ILE A 149 -3.37 2.76 -1.15
CA ILE A 149 -2.40 3.60 -1.88
C ILE A 149 -3.15 4.69 -2.65
N GLY A 150 -2.40 5.65 -3.18
CA GLY A 150 -3.00 6.74 -3.96
C GLY A 150 -3.73 7.75 -3.09
N HIS A 151 -4.87 8.22 -3.57
CA HIS A 151 -5.72 9.19 -2.89
C HIS A 151 -7.13 8.62 -2.66
N PRO A 152 -7.91 9.19 -1.71
CA PRO A 152 -9.28 8.75 -1.44
C PRO A 152 -10.19 9.00 -2.63
N LEU A 153 -10.86 7.96 -3.12
CA LEU A 153 -11.64 8.02 -4.34
C LEU A 153 -13.12 8.38 -4.13
N LEU A 154 -13.66 8.21 -2.92
CA LEU A 154 -15.09 8.41 -2.66
C LEU A 154 -15.57 9.82 -3.03
N CYS A 155 -14.78 10.84 -2.69
CA CYS A 155 -15.17 12.23 -2.98
C CYS A 155 -15.11 12.60 -4.48
N GLU A 156 -14.50 11.77 -5.31
CA GLU A 156 -14.36 11.92 -6.75
C GLU A 156 -15.30 11.00 -7.55
N VAL A 157 -16.03 10.10 -6.88
CA VAL A 157 -16.82 9.03 -7.51
C VAL A 157 -17.87 9.55 -8.51
N ASP A 158 -18.44 10.75 -8.29
CA ASP A 158 -19.40 11.37 -9.17
C ASP A 158 -18.78 11.82 -10.52
N SER A 159 -17.46 11.96 -10.62
CA SER A 159 -16.74 12.27 -11.86
C SER A 159 -16.36 11.05 -12.70
N MET A 160 -16.44 9.85 -12.12
CA MET A 160 -16.08 8.59 -12.76
C MET A 160 -17.16 8.14 -13.74
N LYS A 161 -16.74 7.52 -14.85
CA LYS A 161 -17.62 7.05 -15.91
C LYS A 161 -17.67 5.53 -15.94
N LYS A 162 -18.73 4.98 -16.53
CA LYS A 162 -18.95 3.53 -16.64
C LYS A 162 -17.80 2.80 -17.38
N ASP A 163 -17.16 3.47 -18.32
CA ASP A 163 -16.08 2.90 -19.13
C ASP A 163 -14.68 3.11 -18.51
N ASP A 164 -14.59 3.81 -17.38
CA ASP A 164 -13.36 3.95 -16.61
C ASP A 164 -13.07 2.68 -15.81
N PHE A 165 -11.88 2.62 -15.23
CA PHE A 165 -11.46 1.57 -14.30
C PHE A 165 -11.09 2.16 -12.95
N ALA A 166 -11.57 1.55 -11.86
CA ALA A 166 -11.03 1.77 -10.53
C ALA A 166 -10.09 0.59 -10.19
N VAL A 167 -8.83 0.89 -9.92
CA VAL A 167 -7.82 -0.11 -9.53
C VAL A 167 -7.45 0.14 -8.08
N LEU A 168 -7.75 -0.83 -7.21
CA LEU A 168 -7.74 -0.65 -5.76
C LEU A 168 -6.76 -1.61 -5.10
N GLU A 169 -5.86 -1.07 -4.27
CA GLU A 169 -5.14 -1.87 -3.27
C GLU A 169 -5.98 -1.98 -2.00
N LEU A 170 -6.24 -3.19 -1.52
CA LEU A 170 -7.01 -3.41 -0.29
C LEU A 170 -6.20 -4.17 0.76
N SER A 171 -6.08 -3.59 1.95
CA SER A 171 -5.48 -4.23 3.13
C SER A 171 -6.46 -5.21 3.79
N SER A 172 -5.95 -6.16 4.60
CA SER A 172 -6.80 -7.02 5.43
C SER A 172 -7.68 -6.22 6.40
N PHE A 173 -7.17 -5.09 6.90
CA PHE A 173 -7.92 -4.19 7.79
C PHE A 173 -9.12 -3.52 7.14
N GLN A 174 -9.00 -3.15 5.85
CA GLN A 174 -10.11 -2.63 5.07
C GLN A 174 -11.13 -3.73 4.77
N LEU A 175 -10.64 -4.89 4.31
CA LEU A 175 -11.47 -6.03 3.92
C LEU A 175 -12.20 -6.68 5.10
N HIS A 176 -11.64 -6.59 6.32
CA HIS A 176 -12.26 -7.15 7.50
C HIS A 176 -13.64 -6.52 7.76
N SER A 177 -14.69 -7.30 7.62
CA SER A 177 -16.10 -6.87 7.67
C SER A 177 -16.62 -6.04 6.47
N MET A 178 -15.81 -5.78 5.45
CA MET A 178 -16.26 -5.03 4.27
C MET A 178 -17.03 -5.93 3.31
N VAL A 179 -18.19 -5.46 2.85
CA VAL A 179 -18.93 -6.08 1.75
C VAL A 179 -18.53 -5.39 0.45
N CYS A 180 -17.84 -6.10 -0.44
CA CYS A 180 -17.40 -5.57 -1.72
C CYS A 180 -17.53 -6.60 -2.85
N LYS A 181 -17.76 -6.11 -4.07
CA LYS A 181 -17.86 -6.93 -5.27
C LYS A 181 -17.05 -6.30 -6.41
N PRO A 182 -15.73 -6.52 -6.49
CA PRO A 182 -14.95 -6.11 -7.65
C PRO A 182 -15.24 -7.05 -8.85
N ASN A 183 -15.12 -6.53 -10.07
CA ASN A 183 -15.22 -7.34 -11.30
C ASN A 183 -14.03 -8.30 -11.44
N VAL A 184 -12.86 -7.88 -10.96
CA VAL A 184 -11.67 -8.74 -10.88
C VAL A 184 -11.06 -8.59 -9.48
N ALA A 185 -10.92 -9.69 -8.77
CA ALA A 185 -10.21 -9.79 -7.50
C ALA A 185 -8.86 -10.47 -7.71
N VAL A 186 -7.80 -9.96 -7.10
CA VAL A 186 -6.46 -10.55 -7.14
C VAL A 186 -5.98 -10.80 -5.72
N ILE A 187 -5.56 -12.03 -5.42
CA ILE A 187 -4.83 -12.36 -4.19
C ILE A 187 -3.42 -12.77 -4.58
N THR A 188 -2.43 -11.92 -4.25
CA THR A 188 -1.04 -12.12 -4.67
C THR A 188 -0.39 -13.31 -3.97
N ASN A 189 -0.48 -13.33 -2.65
CA ASN A 189 0.00 -14.39 -1.76
C ASN A 189 -0.57 -14.21 -0.36
N ILE A 190 -0.46 -15.26 0.44
CA ILE A 190 -0.78 -15.25 1.86
C ILE A 190 0.42 -15.81 2.63
N SER A 191 0.92 -15.04 3.56
CA SER A 191 1.95 -15.40 4.53
C SER A 191 1.66 -14.72 5.87
N PRO A 192 2.14 -15.24 7.00
CA PRO A 192 1.89 -14.65 8.32
C PRO A 192 2.28 -13.17 8.38
N ASN A 193 1.32 -12.31 8.71
CA ASN A 193 1.52 -10.87 8.82
C ASN A 193 0.44 -10.26 9.74
N HIS A 194 0.76 -9.17 10.43
CA HIS A 194 -0.19 -8.41 11.27
C HIS A 194 -0.89 -9.25 12.36
N LEU A 195 -0.21 -10.28 12.91
CA LEU A 195 -0.75 -11.15 13.95
C LEU A 195 -0.90 -10.45 15.31
N ASP A 196 -0.34 -9.25 15.44
CA ASP A 196 -0.53 -8.33 16.58
C ASP A 196 -1.88 -7.60 16.54
N LYS A 197 -2.60 -7.65 15.42
CA LYS A 197 -3.87 -6.92 15.18
C LYS A 197 -5.04 -7.83 14.88
N HIS A 198 -4.83 -8.89 14.12
CA HIS A 198 -5.82 -9.92 13.88
C HIS A 198 -5.95 -10.84 15.10
N LYS A 199 -7.11 -11.46 15.30
CA LYS A 199 -7.32 -12.40 16.42
C LYS A 199 -6.35 -13.58 16.38
N ASP A 200 -6.14 -14.09 15.18
CA ASP A 200 -5.21 -15.16 14.84
C ASP A 200 -4.89 -15.14 13.34
N TYR A 201 -4.13 -16.12 12.88
CA TYR A 201 -3.77 -16.22 11.46
C TYR A 201 -4.96 -16.56 10.56
N GLN A 202 -5.93 -17.34 11.06
CA GLN A 202 -7.14 -17.64 10.31
C GLN A 202 -8.02 -16.40 10.09
N ASP A 203 -8.17 -15.54 11.11
CA ASP A 203 -8.86 -14.25 10.99
C ASP A 203 -8.23 -13.35 9.91
N TYR A 204 -6.88 -13.37 9.79
CA TYR A 204 -6.18 -12.66 8.72
C TYR A 204 -6.47 -13.23 7.32
N ILE A 205 -6.50 -14.57 7.19
CA ILE A 205 -6.84 -15.28 5.94
C ILE A 205 -8.28 -14.97 5.55
N ASP A 206 -9.21 -15.11 6.48
CA ASP A 206 -10.65 -14.92 6.27
C ASP A 206 -10.97 -13.46 5.93
N ALA A 207 -10.32 -12.49 6.57
CA ALA A 207 -10.48 -11.09 6.21
C ALA A 207 -10.18 -10.81 4.74
N LYS A 208 -9.18 -11.47 4.16
CA LYS A 208 -8.85 -11.29 2.73
C LYS A 208 -9.85 -11.95 1.78
N SER A 209 -10.55 -13.00 2.22
CA SER A 209 -11.58 -13.65 1.39
C SER A 209 -12.73 -12.70 1.03
N SER A 210 -12.98 -11.68 1.85
CA SER A 210 -14.02 -10.68 1.61
C SER A 210 -13.89 -9.99 0.25
N ILE A 211 -12.70 -9.96 -0.35
CA ILE A 211 -12.47 -9.36 -1.67
C ILE A 211 -13.26 -10.07 -2.79
N PHE A 212 -13.57 -11.35 -2.65
CA PHE A 212 -14.24 -12.14 -3.69
C PHE A 212 -15.54 -12.83 -3.25
N THR A 213 -15.86 -12.90 -1.96
CA THR A 213 -17.02 -13.66 -1.46
C THR A 213 -18.36 -13.19 -2.01
N CYS A 214 -18.45 -11.92 -2.43
CA CYS A 214 -19.64 -11.35 -3.08
C CYS A 214 -19.60 -11.42 -4.62
N GLN A 215 -18.54 -11.95 -5.21
CA GLN A 215 -18.46 -12.15 -6.66
C GLN A 215 -19.45 -13.25 -7.15
N ASP A 216 -19.81 -13.19 -8.42
CA ASP A 216 -20.60 -14.21 -9.10
C ASP A 216 -19.89 -14.69 -10.40
N SER A 217 -20.59 -15.49 -11.20
CA SER A 217 -20.01 -16.10 -12.42
C SER A 217 -19.60 -15.11 -13.51
N LEU A 218 -19.97 -13.84 -13.42
CA LEU A 218 -19.56 -12.78 -14.34
C LEU A 218 -18.25 -12.12 -13.92
N ASP A 219 -17.81 -12.38 -12.69
CA ASP A 219 -16.60 -11.81 -12.12
C ASP A 219 -15.43 -12.81 -12.22
N ARG A 220 -14.23 -12.34 -11.87
CA ARG A 220 -13.01 -13.16 -11.95
C ARG A 220 -12.17 -13.03 -10.68
N LEU A 221 -11.67 -14.19 -10.21
CA LEU A 221 -10.70 -14.29 -9.12
C LEU A 221 -9.35 -14.77 -9.67
N ILE A 222 -8.28 -14.04 -9.33
CA ILE A 222 -6.91 -14.37 -9.72
C ILE A 222 -6.14 -14.83 -8.49
N LEU A 223 -5.57 -16.04 -8.54
CA LEU A 223 -4.86 -16.68 -7.44
C LEU A 223 -3.44 -17.11 -7.84
N ASN A 224 -2.53 -17.14 -6.88
CA ASN A 224 -1.21 -17.74 -7.02
C ASN A 224 -1.32 -19.27 -6.84
N SER A 225 -1.02 -20.08 -7.85
CA SER A 225 -1.16 -21.52 -7.77
C SER A 225 -0.18 -22.20 -6.81
N GLU A 226 0.94 -21.55 -6.48
CA GLU A 226 1.95 -22.03 -5.53
C GLU A 226 1.63 -21.66 -4.08
N ASN A 227 0.65 -20.79 -3.82
CA ASN A 227 0.30 -20.41 -2.45
C ASN A 227 -0.60 -21.47 -1.80
N GLU A 228 -0.24 -21.91 -0.60
CA GLU A 228 -0.92 -22.98 0.14
C GLU A 228 -2.40 -22.71 0.43
N TYR A 229 -2.81 -21.41 0.48
CA TYR A 229 -4.21 -21.01 0.73
C TYR A 229 -5.04 -20.85 -0.54
N SER A 230 -4.45 -20.96 -1.72
CA SER A 230 -5.20 -20.82 -2.98
C SER A 230 -6.28 -21.89 -3.16
N PRO A 231 -6.08 -23.19 -2.79
CA PRO A 231 -7.17 -24.18 -2.80
C PRO A 231 -8.32 -23.82 -1.86
N TYR A 232 -8.02 -23.28 -0.68
CA TYR A 232 -9.03 -22.82 0.27
C TYR A 232 -9.89 -21.71 -0.34
N TYR A 233 -9.30 -20.67 -0.92
CA TYR A 233 -10.03 -19.60 -1.60
C TYR A 233 -10.80 -20.09 -2.82
N ALA A 234 -10.20 -20.97 -3.62
CA ALA A 234 -10.84 -21.54 -4.79
C ALA A 234 -12.12 -22.32 -4.43
N SER A 235 -12.13 -23.03 -3.29
CA SER A 235 -13.30 -23.77 -2.82
C SER A 235 -14.51 -22.90 -2.45
N MET A 236 -14.27 -21.63 -2.11
CA MET A 236 -15.30 -20.65 -1.72
C MET A 236 -15.75 -19.76 -2.89
N ALA A 237 -14.96 -19.69 -3.97
CA ALA A 237 -15.22 -18.78 -5.08
C ALA A 237 -16.45 -19.21 -5.89
N LYS A 238 -17.29 -18.21 -6.24
CA LYS A 238 -18.41 -18.36 -7.18
C LYS A 238 -18.09 -17.79 -8.56
N SER A 239 -17.01 -17.02 -8.65
CA SER A 239 -16.49 -16.40 -9.86
C SER A 239 -15.62 -17.37 -10.65
N SER A 240 -15.34 -17.05 -11.92
CA SER A 240 -14.34 -17.76 -12.70
C SER A 240 -12.95 -17.55 -12.07
N ILE A 241 -12.14 -18.61 -12.05
CA ILE A 241 -10.80 -18.57 -11.46
C ILE A 241 -9.76 -18.62 -12.56
N SER A 242 -8.78 -17.73 -12.49
CA SER A 242 -7.55 -17.80 -13.26
C SER A 242 -6.35 -17.83 -12.32
N TYR A 243 -5.29 -18.53 -12.70
CA TYR A 243 -4.10 -18.65 -11.85
C TYR A 243 -2.91 -17.98 -12.49
N PHE A 244 -2.00 -17.49 -11.67
CA PHE A 244 -0.62 -17.24 -12.10
C PHE A 244 0.33 -18.22 -11.41
N SER A 245 1.38 -18.65 -12.12
CA SER A 245 2.21 -19.77 -11.69
C SER A 245 3.64 -19.67 -12.23
N ARG A 246 4.62 -20.11 -11.43
CA ARG A 246 6.00 -20.35 -11.88
C ARG A 246 6.36 -21.84 -11.96
N ALA A 247 5.50 -22.72 -11.47
CA ALA A 247 5.81 -24.14 -11.31
C ALA A 247 5.08 -25.03 -12.31
N LYS A 248 3.82 -24.72 -12.63
CA LYS A 248 3.04 -25.56 -13.56
C LYS A 248 2.01 -24.74 -14.33
N MET A 249 1.71 -25.22 -15.52
CA MET A 249 0.71 -24.65 -16.42
C MET A 249 -0.70 -24.76 -15.80
N PRO A 250 -1.43 -23.66 -15.59
CA PRO A 250 -2.82 -23.69 -15.18
C PRO A 250 -3.74 -23.99 -16.37
N GLU A 251 -5.02 -24.29 -16.09
CA GLU A 251 -6.04 -24.40 -17.14
C GLU A 251 -6.36 -23.03 -17.77
N ASN A 252 -6.45 -22.00 -16.92
CA ASN A 252 -6.65 -20.59 -17.32
C ASN A 252 -5.73 -19.69 -16.50
N GLY A 253 -5.08 -18.72 -17.16
CA GLY A 253 -4.25 -17.72 -16.51
C GLY A 253 -2.93 -17.43 -17.19
N VAL A 254 -1.87 -17.22 -16.40
CA VAL A 254 -0.53 -16.88 -16.87
C VAL A 254 0.51 -17.70 -16.13
N TYR A 255 1.48 -18.27 -16.85
CA TYR A 255 2.56 -18.99 -16.18
C TYR A 255 3.91 -18.76 -16.86
N CYS A 256 4.98 -19.05 -16.14
CA CYS A 256 6.35 -18.98 -16.65
C CYS A 256 6.99 -20.36 -16.64
N GLU A 257 7.51 -20.78 -17.80
CA GLU A 257 8.26 -22.03 -17.98
C GLU A 257 9.54 -21.72 -18.79
N ASP A 258 10.69 -22.17 -18.32
CA ASP A 258 11.98 -21.99 -18.96
C ASP A 258 12.29 -20.52 -19.36
N GLY A 259 11.91 -19.57 -18.51
CA GLY A 259 12.12 -18.14 -18.75
C GLY A 259 11.15 -17.52 -19.77
N ILE A 260 10.14 -18.25 -20.23
CA ILE A 260 9.11 -17.76 -21.12
C ILE A 260 7.79 -17.63 -20.37
N VAL A 261 7.15 -16.46 -20.48
CA VAL A 261 5.81 -16.20 -19.92
C VAL A 261 4.78 -16.55 -20.98
N TYR A 262 3.80 -17.35 -20.58
CA TYR A 262 2.69 -17.79 -21.43
C TYR A 262 1.35 -17.36 -20.86
N ARG A 263 0.43 -17.02 -21.74
CA ARG A 263 -1.00 -16.91 -21.44
C ARG A 263 -1.69 -18.22 -21.75
N VAL A 264 -2.62 -18.67 -20.90
CA VAL A 264 -3.30 -19.94 -21.04
C VAL A 264 -4.80 -19.74 -20.98
N HIS A 265 -5.51 -20.32 -21.98
CA HIS A 265 -6.97 -20.38 -22.04
C HIS A 265 -7.43 -21.81 -22.32
N ASN A 266 -8.21 -22.40 -21.45
CA ASN A 266 -8.73 -23.76 -21.57
C ASN A 266 -7.63 -24.77 -21.91
N GLY A 267 -6.48 -24.69 -21.25
CA GLY A 267 -5.33 -25.54 -21.47
C GLY A 267 -4.51 -25.26 -22.74
N ALA A 268 -4.94 -24.35 -23.59
CA ALA A 268 -4.14 -23.91 -24.73
C ALA A 268 -3.24 -22.74 -24.37
N ARG A 269 -1.93 -22.84 -24.63
CA ARG A 269 -0.95 -21.80 -24.30
C ARG A 269 -0.52 -20.99 -25.50
N ALA A 270 -0.35 -19.70 -25.31
CA ALA A 270 0.29 -18.78 -26.27
C ALA A 270 1.45 -18.07 -25.57
N GLN A 271 2.59 -17.96 -26.24
CA GLN A 271 3.74 -17.24 -25.71
C GLN A 271 3.41 -15.75 -25.65
N LEU A 272 3.67 -15.12 -24.49
CA LEU A 272 3.50 -13.69 -24.31
C LEU A 272 4.83 -12.96 -24.43
N MET A 273 5.85 -13.33 -23.64
CA MET A 273 7.15 -12.66 -23.64
C MET A 273 8.25 -13.49 -22.97
N CYS A 274 9.51 -13.06 -23.09
CA CYS A 274 10.60 -13.57 -22.29
C CYS A 274 10.57 -12.90 -20.88
N ALA A 275 10.76 -13.66 -19.82
CA ALA A 275 10.79 -13.14 -18.45
C ALA A 275 11.96 -12.16 -18.22
N ASP A 276 13.10 -12.37 -18.90
CA ASP A 276 14.27 -11.49 -18.83
C ASP A 276 14.03 -10.11 -19.44
N ASP A 277 13.01 -9.96 -20.27
CA ASP A 277 12.58 -8.67 -20.84
C ASP A 277 11.87 -7.76 -19.81
N ILE A 278 11.49 -8.31 -18.65
CA ILE A 278 10.86 -7.55 -17.58
C ILE A 278 11.92 -6.66 -16.91
N LYS A 279 11.75 -5.36 -17.04
CA LYS A 279 12.70 -4.37 -16.52
C LYS A 279 12.84 -4.40 -14.99
N LEU A 280 11.76 -4.67 -14.26
CA LEU A 280 11.77 -4.74 -12.81
C LEU A 280 12.26 -6.12 -12.34
N PRO A 281 13.50 -6.24 -11.80
CA PRO A 281 14.11 -7.52 -11.55
C PRO A 281 13.50 -8.25 -10.35
N GLY A 282 13.70 -9.57 -10.32
CA GLY A 282 13.35 -10.43 -9.18
C GLY A 282 12.15 -11.33 -9.46
N THR A 283 12.21 -12.54 -8.90
CA THR A 283 11.19 -13.57 -9.08
C THR A 283 9.82 -13.16 -8.56
N HIS A 284 9.79 -12.41 -7.45
CA HIS A 284 8.56 -11.84 -6.89
C HIS A 284 7.93 -10.79 -7.84
N ASN A 285 8.74 -10.05 -8.61
CA ASN A 285 8.21 -9.11 -9.59
C ASN A 285 7.68 -9.83 -10.83
N LEU A 286 8.30 -10.93 -11.26
CA LEU A 286 7.72 -11.79 -12.28
C LEU A 286 6.31 -12.28 -11.87
N GLU A 287 6.13 -12.70 -10.62
CA GLU A 287 4.81 -13.07 -10.08
C GLU A 287 3.83 -11.90 -10.10
N ASN A 288 4.26 -10.69 -9.70
CA ASN A 288 3.43 -9.48 -9.74
C ASN A 288 2.98 -9.15 -11.18
N TYR A 289 3.87 -9.32 -12.18
CA TYR A 289 3.52 -9.15 -13.59
C TYR A 289 2.55 -10.21 -14.09
N MET A 290 2.79 -11.48 -13.76
CA MET A 290 1.89 -12.56 -14.17
C MET A 290 0.49 -12.38 -13.55
N ALA A 291 0.40 -11.96 -12.29
CA ALA A 291 -0.86 -11.59 -11.64
C ALA A 291 -1.57 -10.44 -12.36
N ALA A 292 -0.81 -9.39 -12.73
CA ALA A 292 -1.35 -8.24 -13.45
C ALA A 292 -1.80 -8.61 -14.87
N PHE A 293 -1.04 -9.43 -15.60
CA PHE A 293 -1.43 -9.92 -16.92
C PHE A 293 -2.69 -10.78 -16.87
N ALA A 294 -2.82 -11.66 -15.85
CA ALA A 294 -4.03 -12.44 -15.63
C ALA A 294 -5.23 -11.55 -15.28
N ALA A 295 -5.02 -10.49 -14.47
CA ALA A 295 -6.07 -9.56 -14.07
C ALA A 295 -6.57 -8.70 -15.24
N THR A 296 -5.70 -8.35 -16.19
CA THR A 296 -6.01 -7.50 -17.36
C THR A 296 -6.27 -8.28 -18.62
N ASP A 297 -6.39 -9.60 -18.52
CA ASP A 297 -6.67 -10.48 -19.66
C ASP A 297 -8.01 -10.13 -20.34
N GLY A 298 -7.99 -10.00 -21.68
CA GLY A 298 -9.13 -9.52 -22.46
C GLY A 298 -9.39 -8.00 -22.38
N LEU A 299 -8.60 -7.25 -21.59
CA LEU A 299 -8.70 -5.78 -21.46
C LEU A 299 -7.51 -5.06 -22.09
N VAL A 300 -6.34 -5.68 -22.06
CA VAL A 300 -5.06 -5.11 -22.54
C VAL A 300 -4.46 -6.05 -23.56
N SER A 301 -3.96 -5.50 -24.68
CA SER A 301 -3.31 -6.30 -25.72
C SER A 301 -1.94 -6.83 -25.26
N ASP A 302 -1.48 -7.92 -25.88
CA ASP A 302 -0.18 -8.51 -25.58
C ASP A 302 0.97 -7.56 -25.87
N GLU A 303 0.88 -6.75 -26.96
CA GLU A 303 1.88 -5.72 -27.29
C GLU A 303 1.98 -4.67 -26.19
N THR A 304 0.85 -4.25 -25.63
CA THR A 304 0.84 -3.29 -24.51
C THR A 304 1.41 -3.93 -23.24
N CYS A 305 1.10 -5.20 -22.96
CA CYS A 305 1.68 -5.95 -21.84
C CYS A 305 3.21 -6.00 -21.94
N ILE A 306 3.74 -6.36 -23.11
CA ILE A 306 5.18 -6.45 -23.37
C ILE A 306 5.84 -5.07 -23.23
N ARG A 307 5.24 -4.01 -23.81
CA ARG A 307 5.79 -2.66 -23.74
C ARG A 307 5.88 -2.17 -22.28
N VAL A 308 4.81 -2.30 -21.52
CA VAL A 308 4.80 -1.88 -20.11
C VAL A 308 5.82 -2.69 -19.28
N ALA A 309 5.95 -4.00 -19.52
CA ALA A 309 6.91 -4.83 -18.80
C ALA A 309 8.38 -4.38 -19.08
N LYS A 310 8.68 -3.94 -20.30
CA LYS A 310 10.01 -3.43 -20.68
C LYS A 310 10.29 -2.01 -20.19
N GLU A 311 9.27 -1.20 -19.93
CA GLU A 311 9.41 0.22 -19.61
C GLU A 311 9.24 0.52 -18.12
N PHE A 312 8.33 -0.16 -17.42
CA PHE A 312 8.00 0.13 -16.02
C PHE A 312 9.15 -0.23 -15.09
N SER A 313 9.68 0.79 -14.41
CA SER A 313 10.85 0.68 -13.53
C SER A 313 10.52 0.56 -12.04
N GLY A 314 9.26 0.32 -11.71
CA GLY A 314 8.82 0.14 -10.32
C GLY A 314 7.94 1.27 -9.79
N VAL A 315 7.54 1.12 -8.54
CA VAL A 315 6.71 2.10 -7.84
C VAL A 315 7.60 3.22 -7.34
N GLU A 316 7.21 4.47 -7.61
CA GLU A 316 7.94 5.64 -7.14
C GLU A 316 8.16 5.57 -5.61
N HIS A 317 9.36 5.89 -5.16
CA HIS A 317 9.80 5.83 -3.75
C HIS A 317 9.88 4.43 -3.12
N ARG A 318 9.75 3.33 -3.88
CA ARG A 318 9.86 1.95 -3.39
C ARG A 318 10.96 1.20 -4.11
N LEU A 319 12.14 1.12 -3.51
CA LEU A 319 13.36 0.59 -4.14
C LEU A 319 13.52 1.09 -5.59
N GLU A 320 13.11 2.33 -5.83
CA GLU A 320 13.12 2.99 -7.13
C GLU A 320 14.56 3.29 -7.53
N GLN A 321 15.04 2.69 -8.62
CA GLN A 321 16.33 3.06 -9.19
C GLN A 321 16.21 4.44 -9.84
N VAL A 322 16.81 5.44 -9.22
CA VAL A 322 16.77 6.84 -9.69
C VAL A 322 17.74 7.08 -10.82
N ARG A 323 19.00 6.63 -10.65
CA ARG A 323 20.10 6.90 -11.58
C ARG A 323 21.23 5.92 -11.38
N ILE A 324 21.99 5.66 -12.41
CA ILE A 324 23.36 5.13 -12.34
C ILE A 324 24.30 6.25 -12.77
N LYS A 325 25.30 6.59 -11.95
CA LYS A 325 26.30 7.59 -12.26
C LYS A 325 27.67 7.11 -11.79
N ASP A 326 28.66 7.17 -12.66
CA ASP A 326 30.04 6.74 -12.38
C ASP A 326 30.11 5.32 -11.78
N GLY A 327 29.27 4.41 -12.30
CA GLY A 327 29.14 3.03 -11.81
C GLY A 327 28.42 2.86 -10.48
N VAL A 328 27.96 3.94 -9.81
CA VAL A 328 27.19 3.90 -8.56
C VAL A 328 25.70 3.91 -8.86
N THR A 329 24.96 2.98 -8.26
CA THR A 329 23.49 2.91 -8.39
C THR A 329 22.80 3.65 -7.23
N TYR A 330 21.93 4.59 -7.53
CA TYR A 330 21.18 5.36 -6.54
C TYR A 330 19.72 4.87 -6.47
N ILE A 331 19.30 4.44 -5.26
CA ILE A 331 17.98 3.82 -5.03
C ILE A 331 17.19 4.63 -4.00
N ASN A 332 15.95 4.99 -4.35
CA ASN A 332 15.01 5.69 -3.51
C ASN A 332 13.98 4.71 -2.93
N ASP A 333 14.04 4.45 -1.64
CA ASP A 333 13.07 3.70 -0.86
C ASP A 333 12.47 4.58 0.27
N SER A 334 12.19 5.84 -0.04
CA SER A 334 11.66 6.81 0.93
C SER A 334 10.34 6.36 1.59
N ILE A 335 9.61 5.42 0.97
CA ILE A 335 8.42 4.77 1.55
C ILE A 335 8.75 3.82 2.71
N GLY A 336 10.01 3.43 2.87
CA GLY A 336 10.53 2.63 3.99
C GLY A 336 10.48 3.41 5.32
N THR A 337 9.26 3.67 5.84
CA THR A 337 9.01 4.54 6.99
C THR A 337 8.92 3.77 8.32
N SER A 338 9.41 2.56 8.38
CA SER A 338 9.53 1.75 9.61
C SER A 338 10.75 0.83 9.55
N PRO A 339 11.28 0.41 10.70
CA PRO A 339 12.41 -0.52 10.79
C PRO A 339 12.23 -1.79 9.97
N SER A 340 11.08 -2.45 10.06
CA SER A 340 10.77 -3.67 9.33
C SER A 340 10.75 -3.50 7.80
N ARG A 341 10.29 -2.35 7.30
CA ARG A 341 10.30 -2.06 5.86
C ARG A 341 11.70 -1.84 5.32
N THR A 342 12.55 -1.12 6.06
CA THR A 342 13.96 -0.93 5.69
C THR A 342 14.70 -2.27 5.72
N ALA A 343 14.49 -3.11 6.73
CA ALA A 343 15.05 -4.47 6.77
C ALA A 343 14.66 -5.28 5.52
N ALA A 344 13.36 -5.27 5.15
CA ALA A 344 12.89 -5.92 3.93
C ALA A 344 13.54 -5.35 2.65
N GLY A 345 13.75 -4.03 2.60
CA GLY A 345 14.47 -3.37 1.51
C GLY A 345 15.92 -3.82 1.40
N LEU A 346 16.63 -3.95 2.53
CA LEU A 346 18.00 -4.44 2.59
C LEU A 346 18.11 -5.89 2.08
N HIS A 347 17.20 -6.76 2.49
CA HIS A 347 17.15 -8.17 2.04
C HIS A 347 16.85 -8.33 0.54
N ALA A 348 16.16 -7.34 -0.07
CA ALA A 348 15.87 -7.38 -1.50
C ALA A 348 17.09 -7.09 -2.39
N LEU A 349 18.16 -6.52 -1.82
CA LEU A 349 19.38 -6.18 -2.55
C LEU A 349 20.40 -7.30 -2.50
N LYS A 350 21.07 -7.57 -3.62
CA LYS A 350 22.13 -8.58 -3.71
C LYS A 350 23.48 -8.07 -3.17
N THR A 351 23.67 -6.76 -3.13
CA THR A 351 24.89 -6.08 -2.71
C THR A 351 24.59 -5.24 -1.49
N LYS A 352 25.48 -5.21 -0.50
CA LYS A 352 25.36 -4.38 0.69
C LYS A 352 25.38 -2.90 0.30
N PRO A 353 24.28 -2.13 0.51
CA PRO A 353 24.23 -0.71 0.15
C PRO A 353 24.94 0.16 1.18
N ILE A 354 25.26 1.38 0.77
CA ILE A 354 25.50 2.52 1.64
C ILE A 354 24.10 3.08 1.99
N LEU A 355 23.68 2.88 3.23
CA LEU A 355 22.34 3.20 3.70
C LEU A 355 22.26 4.64 4.21
N ILE A 356 21.24 5.39 3.78
CA ILE A 356 20.83 6.67 4.37
C ILE A 356 19.55 6.41 5.18
N ALA A 357 19.60 6.60 6.51
CA ALA A 357 18.49 6.32 7.42
C ALA A 357 18.26 7.45 8.44
N GLY A 358 17.06 7.44 9.05
CA GLY A 358 16.62 8.39 10.06
C GLY A 358 15.47 9.30 9.61
N GLY A 359 14.94 10.08 10.53
CA GLY A 359 13.77 10.92 10.33
C GLY A 359 12.94 11.08 11.60
N TYR A 360 11.63 11.29 11.46
CA TYR A 360 10.69 11.50 12.57
C TYR A 360 10.50 10.25 13.41
N ASP A 361 10.53 10.40 14.73
CA ASP A 361 10.35 9.32 15.69
C ASP A 361 8.87 8.95 15.89
N LYS A 362 8.51 7.75 15.51
CA LYS A 362 7.18 7.14 15.77
C LYS A 362 7.15 6.32 17.06
N HIS A 363 8.21 6.38 17.87
CA HIS A 363 8.41 5.57 19.07
C HIS A 363 8.39 4.05 18.82
N ILE A 364 8.86 3.64 17.63
CA ILE A 364 9.05 2.24 17.25
C ILE A 364 10.48 1.83 17.65
N PRO A 365 10.69 0.67 18.32
CA PRO A 365 12.04 0.20 18.67
C PRO A 365 12.86 -0.12 17.42
N PHE A 366 14.19 0.16 17.48
CA PHE A 366 15.14 -0.07 16.39
C PHE A 366 16.06 -1.28 16.64
N ASP A 367 15.90 -1.99 17.75
CA ASP A 367 16.81 -3.08 18.16
C ASP A 367 17.02 -4.11 17.05
N SER A 368 15.95 -4.64 16.47
CA SER A 368 16.02 -5.60 15.37
C SER A 368 16.66 -5.04 14.09
N LEU A 369 16.50 -3.74 13.84
CA LEU A 369 17.10 -3.08 12.68
C LEU A 369 18.62 -2.92 12.84
N GLY A 370 19.12 -2.79 14.07
CA GLY A 370 20.57 -2.70 14.33
C GLY A 370 21.32 -3.91 13.79
N ASP A 371 20.83 -5.13 14.05
CA ASP A 371 21.38 -6.36 13.50
C ASP A 371 21.36 -6.38 11.96
N GLU A 372 20.21 -6.00 11.37
CA GLU A 372 20.04 -5.99 9.92
C GLU A 372 20.97 -5.00 9.21
N ILE A 373 21.17 -3.81 9.81
CA ILE A 373 22.13 -2.82 9.28
C ILE A 373 23.55 -3.38 9.31
N CYS A 374 23.99 -3.94 10.43
CA CYS A 374 25.35 -4.51 10.53
C CYS A 374 25.59 -5.64 9.52
N LEU A 375 24.61 -6.50 9.31
CA LEU A 375 24.72 -7.66 8.41
C LEU A 375 24.62 -7.28 6.93
N HIS A 376 23.78 -6.32 6.59
CA HIS A 376 23.32 -6.08 5.22
C HIS A 376 23.72 -4.72 4.64
N THR A 377 24.51 -3.89 5.35
CA THR A 377 24.98 -2.61 4.78
C THR A 377 26.52 -2.54 4.73
N LYS A 378 27.03 -1.71 3.82
CA LYS A 378 28.46 -1.37 3.70
C LYS A 378 28.81 -0.20 4.60
N ALA A 379 27.93 0.76 4.72
CA ALA A 379 28.08 1.97 5.56
C ALA A 379 26.69 2.55 5.89
N LEU A 380 26.61 3.36 6.94
CA LEU A 380 25.41 4.01 7.42
C LEU A 380 25.60 5.52 7.53
N PHE A 381 24.73 6.28 6.89
CA PHE A 381 24.61 7.74 7.00
C PHE A 381 23.30 8.09 7.67
N LEU A 382 23.37 8.68 8.85
CA LEU A 382 22.20 9.00 9.68
C LEU A 382 21.83 10.48 9.55
N THR A 383 20.50 10.75 9.51
CA THR A 383 19.96 12.12 9.48
C THR A 383 18.63 12.19 10.21
N GLY A 384 18.31 13.38 10.75
CA GLY A 384 17.02 13.63 11.42
C GLY A 384 16.93 13.14 12.86
N ALA A 385 15.76 13.30 13.46
CA ALA A 385 15.52 13.18 14.91
C ALA A 385 15.82 11.81 15.53
N THR A 386 15.82 10.72 14.73
CA THR A 386 16.06 9.35 15.21
C THR A 386 17.50 8.88 15.06
N SER A 387 18.41 9.73 14.59
CA SER A 387 19.81 9.35 14.32
C SER A 387 20.49 8.68 15.52
N GLU A 388 20.39 9.26 16.70
CA GLU A 388 21.01 8.71 17.92
C GLU A 388 20.42 7.36 18.32
N LYS A 389 19.09 7.17 18.19
CA LYS A 389 18.43 5.90 18.52
C LYS A 389 18.86 4.77 17.59
N ILE A 390 18.98 5.06 16.27
CA ILE A 390 19.45 4.07 15.29
C ILE A 390 20.94 3.76 15.55
N GLU A 391 21.75 4.77 15.83
CA GLU A 391 23.17 4.59 16.17
C GLU A 391 23.34 3.68 17.40
N GLN A 392 22.56 3.91 18.47
CA GLN A 392 22.56 3.09 19.67
C GLN A 392 22.16 1.65 19.36
N ALA A 393 21.09 1.43 18.56
CA ALA A 393 20.68 0.08 18.16
C ALA A 393 21.74 -0.65 17.33
N VAL A 394 22.45 0.04 16.44
CA VAL A 394 23.57 -0.52 15.66
C VAL A 394 24.74 -0.88 16.57
N LYS A 395 25.14 0.01 17.50
CA LYS A 395 26.21 -0.25 18.45
C LYS A 395 25.91 -1.38 19.44
N ALA A 396 24.62 -1.59 19.76
CA ALA A 396 24.17 -2.68 20.64
C ALA A 396 24.09 -4.05 19.91
N SER A 397 24.18 -4.07 18.58
CA SER A 397 24.14 -5.30 17.80
C SER A 397 25.37 -6.17 18.07
N LYS A 398 25.17 -7.47 18.22
CA LYS A 398 26.26 -8.47 18.32
C LYS A 398 27.10 -8.58 17.06
N TYR A 399 26.66 -8.02 15.94
CA TYR A 399 27.36 -7.98 14.65
C TYR A 399 28.09 -6.65 14.42
N TYR A 400 28.03 -5.72 15.39
CA TYR A 400 28.73 -4.45 15.27
C TYR A 400 30.26 -4.62 15.34
N SER A 401 30.96 -3.88 14.48
CA SER A 401 32.42 -3.74 14.48
C SER A 401 32.78 -2.26 14.57
N GLU A 402 33.85 -1.92 15.28
CA GLU A 402 34.36 -0.53 15.35
C GLU A 402 34.79 0.02 13.97
N ASP A 403 35.15 -0.88 13.04
CA ASP A 403 35.49 -0.51 11.66
C ASP A 403 34.24 -0.18 10.80
N PHE A 404 33.02 -0.44 11.31
CA PHE A 404 31.81 -0.16 10.56
C PHE A 404 31.61 1.34 10.38
N LYS A 405 31.63 1.79 9.12
CA LYS A 405 31.49 3.20 8.78
C LYS A 405 30.09 3.72 9.11
N MET A 406 30.01 4.58 10.11
CA MET A 406 28.78 5.26 10.51
C MET A 406 29.02 6.75 10.65
N VAL A 407 28.15 7.58 10.07
CA VAL A 407 28.29 9.05 10.06
C VAL A 407 26.91 9.67 10.31
N THR A 408 26.84 10.60 11.25
CA THR A 408 25.62 11.36 11.53
C THR A 408 25.75 12.80 10.99
N ILE A 409 24.83 13.19 10.12
CA ILE A 409 24.76 14.53 9.50
C ILE A 409 23.32 14.98 9.56
N ASP A 410 23.02 16.03 10.31
CA ASP A 410 21.63 16.46 10.49
C ASP A 410 21.00 16.97 9.19
N ASP A 411 21.71 17.76 8.40
CA ASP A 411 21.19 18.24 7.10
C ASP A 411 21.03 17.10 6.10
N PHE A 412 19.80 16.91 5.60
CA PHE A 412 19.45 15.81 4.71
C PHE A 412 20.24 15.84 3.39
N LYS A 413 20.41 17.03 2.77
CA LYS A 413 21.15 17.17 1.53
C LYS A 413 22.62 16.82 1.74
N GLN A 414 23.22 17.29 2.82
CA GLN A 414 24.62 16.97 3.14
C GLN A 414 24.81 15.49 3.46
N ALA A 415 23.85 14.84 4.12
CA ALA A 415 23.90 13.38 4.36
C ALA A 415 23.87 12.59 3.04
N VAL A 416 23.01 12.98 2.10
CA VAL A 416 22.96 12.37 0.76
C VAL A 416 24.25 12.59 -0.01
N LEU A 417 24.79 13.82 -0.03
CA LEU A 417 26.04 14.12 -0.70
C LEU A 417 27.24 13.40 -0.09
N ALA A 418 27.28 13.27 1.25
CA ALA A 418 28.34 12.52 1.94
C ALA A 418 28.28 11.02 1.62
N ALA A 419 27.08 10.42 1.57
CA ALA A 419 26.89 9.03 1.17
C ALA A 419 27.33 8.82 -0.29
N ALA A 420 26.95 9.74 -1.19
CA ALA A 420 27.36 9.70 -2.59
C ALA A 420 28.87 9.85 -2.76
N GLY A 421 29.51 10.76 -2.00
CA GLY A 421 30.95 10.96 -2.03
C GLY A 421 31.77 9.81 -1.42
N TYR A 422 31.16 8.99 -0.59
CA TYR A 422 31.78 7.77 -0.05
C TYR A 422 31.68 6.57 -1.00
N ALA A 423 30.70 6.58 -1.91
CA ALA A 423 30.44 5.48 -2.83
C ALA A 423 31.54 5.32 -3.89
N GLN A 424 31.82 4.09 -4.29
CA GLN A 424 32.73 3.70 -5.34
C GLN A 424 31.99 2.97 -6.46
N GLU A 425 32.60 2.80 -7.62
CA GLU A 425 32.04 2.02 -8.72
C GLU A 425 31.58 0.64 -8.26
N GLY A 426 30.38 0.25 -8.62
CA GLY A 426 29.70 -0.98 -8.18
C GLY A 426 28.88 -0.86 -6.89
N ASP A 427 28.99 0.25 -6.16
CA ASP A 427 28.21 0.47 -4.94
C ASP A 427 26.75 0.86 -5.22
N ILE A 428 25.91 0.64 -4.21
CA ILE A 428 24.53 1.09 -4.15
C ILE A 428 24.40 2.16 -3.04
N VAL A 429 23.88 3.34 -3.34
CA VAL A 429 23.46 4.32 -2.34
C VAL A 429 21.95 4.22 -2.20
N LEU A 430 21.48 3.80 -1.04
CA LEU A 430 20.08 3.54 -0.73
C LEU A 430 19.52 4.55 0.27
N LEU A 431 18.51 5.31 -0.12
CA LEU A 431 17.64 6.00 0.82
C LEU A 431 16.55 5.03 1.30
N SER A 432 16.65 4.46 2.51
CA SER A 432 15.58 3.70 3.17
C SER A 432 15.54 4.09 4.65
N PRO A 433 14.72 5.10 4.98
CA PRO A 433 14.90 5.88 6.20
C PRO A 433 14.55 5.18 7.51
N ALA A 434 13.80 4.08 7.49
CA ALA A 434 13.23 3.40 8.67
C ALA A 434 12.27 4.28 9.52
N CYS A 435 12.07 5.53 9.14
CA CYS A 435 11.36 6.56 9.88
C CYS A 435 10.41 7.36 8.99
N ALA A 436 9.36 7.94 9.59
CA ALA A 436 8.54 8.91 8.89
C ALA A 436 9.37 10.15 8.50
N ALA A 437 8.78 11.02 7.69
CA ALA A 437 9.48 12.18 7.14
C ALA A 437 9.16 13.50 7.89
N PHE A 438 8.25 13.46 8.87
CA PHE A 438 7.57 14.64 9.43
C PHE A 438 8.46 15.61 10.23
N ASP A 439 9.72 15.25 10.48
CA ASP A 439 10.72 16.14 11.10
C ASP A 439 11.26 17.21 10.13
N LYS A 440 11.34 16.89 8.82
CA LYS A 440 11.93 17.79 7.81
C LYS A 440 11.09 17.94 6.54
N PHE A 441 10.10 17.08 6.32
CA PHE A 441 9.26 17.03 5.12
C PHE A 441 7.79 16.77 5.49
N LYS A 442 6.86 17.21 4.66
CA LYS A 442 5.42 16.97 4.88
C LYS A 442 5.05 15.48 4.82
N ASN A 443 5.78 14.70 4.03
CA ASN A 443 5.55 13.27 3.86
C ASN A 443 6.75 12.58 3.17
N PHE A 444 6.69 11.26 3.05
CA PHE A 444 7.74 10.47 2.41
C PHE A 444 7.91 10.77 0.91
N MET A 445 6.84 11.20 0.22
CA MET A 445 6.91 11.54 -1.21
C MET A 445 7.76 12.80 -1.44
N GLU A 446 7.59 13.83 -0.61
CA GLU A 446 8.40 15.05 -0.68
C GLU A 446 9.87 14.75 -0.38
N ARG A 447 10.16 13.93 0.66
CA ARG A 447 11.53 13.47 0.95
C ARG A 447 12.13 12.70 -0.22
N GLY A 448 11.38 11.77 -0.82
CA GLY A 448 11.84 10.99 -1.94
C GLY A 448 12.07 11.82 -3.21
N LYS A 449 11.20 12.80 -3.50
CA LYS A 449 11.40 13.75 -4.61
C LYS A 449 12.64 14.61 -4.41
N TYR A 450 12.87 15.08 -3.18
CA TYR A 450 14.05 15.87 -2.86
C TYR A 450 15.33 15.03 -2.97
N PHE A 451 15.32 13.77 -2.54
CA PHE A 451 16.44 12.84 -2.79
C PHE A 451 16.71 12.70 -4.29
N LYS A 452 15.68 12.45 -5.11
CA LYS A 452 15.81 12.34 -6.58
C LYS A 452 16.43 13.61 -7.17
N GLN A 453 15.97 14.78 -6.73
CA GLN A 453 16.54 16.06 -7.19
C GLN A 453 18.03 16.14 -6.88
N ILE A 454 18.46 15.86 -5.64
CA ILE A 454 19.89 15.89 -5.26
C ILE A 454 20.69 14.94 -6.15
N ILE A 455 20.21 13.70 -6.36
CA ILE A 455 20.90 12.70 -7.17
C ILE A 455 20.99 13.12 -8.64
N MET A 456 19.98 13.81 -9.17
CA MET A 456 20.02 14.29 -10.55
C MET A 456 20.99 15.49 -10.73
N GLU A 457 21.25 16.25 -9.67
CA GLU A 457 22.20 17.39 -9.63
C GLU A 457 23.65 16.94 -9.47
N LEU A 458 23.95 15.68 -9.00
CA LEU A 458 25.31 15.13 -8.95
C LEU A 458 25.91 15.06 -10.35
#